data_2c1ae443ca2ecb01c8693b3e14a212c4
#
_entry.id   2c1ae443ca2ecb01c8693b3e14a212c4
#
_cell.length_a   1.000
_cell.length_b   1.000
_cell.length_c   1.000
_cell.angle_alpha   90.00
_cell.angle_beta   90.00
_cell.angle_gamma   90.00
#
_symmetry.space_group_name_H-M   'P 1'
#
loop_
_entity.id
_entity.type
_entity.pdbx_description
1 polymer ?
#
loop_
_entity_poly.entity_id
_entity_poly.type
_entity_poly.pdbx_seq_one_letter_code
_entity_poly.pdbx_strand_id
1 'polypeptide(L)'
;AELFVKQALALRDMGADSIAIKDMAGLLTPYATYDLVKAIKGAVDLPLFIHSHATAGMADQCQLKAIEAGAEHIDTAISSFAWGTSHPATESMVAALKGTKWDTGLDLELLTEIADYFREVRKKYHQFESEFAREDISVQINQVPGGMMSNLANQLKEQGALDRIQDVFEE
;
A
#
# COMPACT_ATOMS: atom_id res chain seq x y z
N ALA A 1 -7.37 -8.54 15.37
CA ALA A 1 -5.96 -8.63 15.79
C ALA A 1 -5.56 -10.05 16.19
N GLU A 2 -6.34 -10.80 16.99
CA GLU A 2 -5.96 -12.13 17.54
C GLU A 2 -5.49 -13.13 16.48
N LEU A 3 -6.21 -13.26 15.36
CA LEU A 3 -5.83 -14.18 14.27
C LEU A 3 -4.44 -13.84 13.70
N PHE A 4 -4.18 -12.56 13.48
CA PHE A 4 -2.89 -12.10 12.94
C PHE A 4 -1.75 -12.31 13.94
N VAL A 5 -1.99 -12.08 15.24
CA VAL A 5 -1.01 -12.39 16.29
C VAL A 5 -0.70 -13.89 16.32
N LYS A 6 -1.73 -14.75 16.25
CA LYS A 6 -1.52 -16.20 16.17
C LYS A 6 -0.70 -16.63 14.95
N GLN A 7 -0.96 -16.01 13.81
CA GLN A 7 -0.17 -16.26 12.59
C GLN A 7 1.28 -15.78 12.74
N ALA A 8 1.49 -14.59 13.28
CA ALA A 8 2.83 -14.06 13.52
C ALA A 8 3.65 -14.95 14.46
N LEU A 9 3.05 -15.46 15.53
CA LEU A 9 3.68 -16.41 16.44
C LEU A 9 4.05 -17.71 15.71
N ALA A 10 3.15 -18.26 14.90
CA ALA A 10 3.40 -19.48 14.12
C ALA A 10 4.55 -19.28 13.12
N LEU A 11 4.58 -18.15 12.40
CA LEU A 11 5.66 -17.82 11.48
C LEU A 11 7.01 -17.67 12.18
N ARG A 12 7.05 -17.00 13.34
CA ARG A 12 8.24 -16.91 14.18
C ARG A 12 8.75 -18.30 14.58
N ASP A 13 7.86 -19.18 15.04
CA ASP A 13 8.22 -20.53 15.48
C ASP A 13 8.67 -21.42 14.32
N MET A 14 8.28 -21.09 13.09
CA MET A 14 8.80 -21.69 11.85
C MET A 14 10.13 -21.12 11.38
N GLY A 15 10.67 -20.12 12.08
CA GLY A 15 11.98 -19.52 11.80
C GLY A 15 11.96 -18.34 10.83
N ALA A 16 10.84 -17.59 10.76
CA ALA A 16 10.81 -16.35 9.97
C ALA A 16 11.74 -15.29 10.58
N ASP A 17 12.48 -14.58 9.74
CA ASP A 17 13.39 -13.48 10.13
C ASP A 17 12.65 -12.13 10.27
N SER A 18 11.49 -12.01 9.66
CA SER A 18 10.62 -10.82 9.70
C SER A 18 9.18 -11.18 9.41
N ILE A 19 8.24 -10.27 9.74
CA ILE A 19 6.81 -10.40 9.46
C ILE A 19 6.39 -9.25 8.55
N ALA A 20 5.55 -9.53 7.56
CA ALA A 20 4.93 -8.51 6.71
C ALA A 20 3.40 -8.55 6.84
N ILE A 21 2.79 -7.40 7.11
CA ILE A 21 1.34 -7.19 6.94
C ILE A 21 1.14 -6.73 5.50
N LYS A 22 0.41 -7.54 4.70
CA LYS A 22 0.14 -7.24 3.30
C LYS A 22 -1.33 -6.88 3.10
N ASP A 23 -1.60 -5.60 2.91
CA ASP A 23 -2.91 -5.05 2.60
C ASP A 23 -3.04 -4.76 1.10
N MET A 24 -3.39 -5.79 0.33
CA MET A 24 -3.50 -5.71 -1.14
C MET A 24 -4.67 -4.87 -1.61
N ALA A 25 -5.74 -4.82 -0.83
CA ALA A 25 -6.96 -4.11 -1.21
C ALA A 25 -7.02 -2.68 -0.66
N GLY A 26 -6.09 -2.28 0.21
CA GLY A 26 -6.12 -0.98 0.86
C GLY A 26 -7.25 -0.87 1.89
N LEU A 27 -7.55 -1.96 2.61
CA LEU A 27 -8.65 -2.04 3.58
C LEU A 27 -8.28 -1.54 4.98
N LEU A 28 -7.00 -1.46 5.29
CA LEU A 28 -6.55 -0.97 6.58
C LEU A 28 -7.01 0.47 6.79
N THR A 29 -7.48 0.74 8.01
CA THR A 29 -7.72 2.10 8.48
C THR A 29 -6.63 2.52 9.46
N PRO A 30 -6.35 3.83 9.65
CA PRO A 30 -5.20 4.27 10.45
C PRO A 30 -5.17 3.71 11.87
N TYR A 31 -6.29 3.74 12.57
CA TYR A 31 -6.35 3.27 13.96
C TYR A 31 -6.34 1.74 14.06
N ALA A 32 -7.02 1.03 13.14
CA ALA A 32 -6.93 -0.43 13.07
C ALA A 32 -5.50 -0.90 12.79
N THR A 33 -4.76 -0.16 11.95
CA THR A 33 -3.34 -0.41 11.69
C THR A 33 -2.51 -0.25 12.95
N TYR A 34 -2.72 0.84 13.70
CA TYR A 34 -2.02 1.08 14.97
C TYR A 34 -2.24 -0.07 15.94
N ASP A 35 -3.49 -0.48 16.17
CA ASP A 35 -3.86 -1.55 17.11
C ASP A 35 -3.29 -2.90 16.67
N LEU A 36 -3.34 -3.20 15.37
CA LEU A 36 -2.80 -4.44 14.80
C LEU A 36 -1.28 -4.52 14.98
N VAL A 37 -0.56 -3.47 14.61
CA VAL A 37 0.90 -3.40 14.76
C VAL A 37 1.31 -3.52 16.22
N LYS A 38 0.64 -2.80 17.13
CA LYS A 38 0.87 -2.90 18.58
C LYS A 38 0.68 -4.32 19.09
N ALA A 39 -0.39 -5.00 18.66
CA ALA A 39 -0.68 -6.37 19.09
C ALA A 39 0.39 -7.35 18.60
N ILE A 40 0.83 -7.24 17.34
CA ILE A 40 1.86 -8.12 16.78
C ILE A 40 3.21 -7.84 17.46
N LYS A 41 3.65 -6.57 17.55
CA LYS A 41 4.93 -6.20 18.20
C LYS A 41 4.95 -6.56 19.68
N GLY A 42 3.82 -6.59 20.36
CA GLY A 42 3.70 -7.08 21.74
C GLY A 42 3.86 -8.59 21.89
N ALA A 43 3.67 -9.35 20.82
CA ALA A 43 3.71 -10.81 20.83
C ALA A 43 4.99 -11.41 20.22
N VAL A 44 5.59 -10.74 19.23
CA VAL A 44 6.80 -11.22 18.53
C VAL A 44 7.85 -10.12 18.47
N ASP A 45 9.12 -10.52 18.70
CA ASP A 45 10.29 -9.65 18.60
C ASP A 45 10.97 -9.87 17.24
N LEU A 46 10.24 -9.56 16.16
CA LEU A 46 10.73 -9.62 14.80
C LEU A 46 10.49 -8.28 14.11
N PRO A 47 11.33 -7.89 13.13
CA PRO A 47 11.06 -6.74 12.28
C PRO A 47 9.70 -6.86 11.60
N LEU A 48 8.90 -5.79 11.64
CA LEU A 48 7.57 -5.74 11.05
C LEU A 48 7.53 -4.79 9.86
N PHE A 49 7.10 -5.32 8.73
CA PHE A 49 6.90 -4.60 7.48
C PHE A 49 5.42 -4.30 7.26
N ILE A 50 5.13 -3.14 6.70
CA ILE A 50 3.79 -2.76 6.26
C ILE A 50 3.81 -2.53 4.75
N HIS A 51 3.07 -3.39 4.05
CA HIS A 51 2.82 -3.30 2.62
C HIS A 51 1.34 -2.98 2.40
N SER A 52 1.00 -1.73 2.14
CA SER A 52 -0.39 -1.28 1.99
C SER A 52 -0.57 -0.56 0.66
N HIS A 53 -1.59 -0.99 -0.10
CA HIS A 53 -2.00 -0.28 -1.31
C HIS A 53 -2.84 0.96 -0.95
N ALA A 54 -2.71 2.01 -1.78
CA ALA A 54 -3.36 3.30 -1.54
C ALA A 54 -4.78 3.37 -2.12
N THR A 55 -5.39 2.24 -2.47
CA THR A 55 -6.67 2.18 -3.21
C THR A 55 -7.79 2.95 -2.51
N ALA A 56 -7.92 2.82 -1.19
CA ALA A 56 -8.92 3.56 -0.41
C ALA A 56 -8.49 5.00 -0.02
N GLY A 57 -7.31 5.45 -0.44
CA GLY A 57 -6.79 6.79 -0.11
C GLY A 57 -6.32 6.97 1.33
N MET A 58 -6.13 5.88 2.10
CA MET A 58 -5.76 5.95 3.53
C MET A 58 -4.36 5.38 3.84
N ALA A 59 -3.64 4.84 2.85
CA ALA A 59 -2.40 4.11 3.10
C ALA A 59 -1.30 4.96 3.73
N ASP A 60 -1.19 6.25 3.38
CA ASP A 60 -0.22 7.18 3.99
C ASP A 60 -0.46 7.32 5.49
N GLN A 61 -1.72 7.53 5.90
CA GLN A 61 -2.09 7.63 7.31
C GLN A 61 -1.90 6.29 8.05
N CYS A 62 -2.20 5.17 7.38
CA CYS A 62 -1.97 3.82 7.92
C CYS A 62 -0.49 3.58 8.18
N GLN A 63 0.39 3.93 7.25
CA GLN A 63 1.83 3.79 7.41
C GLN A 63 2.38 4.67 8.52
N LEU A 64 1.94 5.93 8.65
CA LEU A 64 2.31 6.78 9.78
C LEU A 64 1.87 6.17 11.11
N LYS A 65 0.66 5.64 11.20
CA LYS A 65 0.17 4.96 12.41
C LYS A 65 0.91 3.65 12.70
N ALA A 66 1.34 2.93 11.68
CA ALA A 66 2.17 1.74 11.83
C ALA A 66 3.54 2.09 12.42
N ILE A 67 4.20 3.14 11.91
CA ILE A 67 5.48 3.64 12.43
C ILE A 67 5.35 4.05 13.90
N GLU A 68 4.32 4.83 14.25
CA GLU A 68 4.03 5.21 15.63
C GLU A 68 3.80 4.00 16.55
N ALA A 69 3.22 2.92 16.01
CA ALA A 69 2.95 1.68 16.74
C ALA A 69 4.17 0.76 16.86
N GLY A 70 5.25 1.01 16.09
CA GLY A 70 6.52 0.28 16.18
C GLY A 70 6.87 -0.58 14.98
N ALA A 71 6.22 -0.40 13.82
CA ALA A 71 6.70 -0.99 12.57
C ALA A 71 8.05 -0.38 12.18
N GLU A 72 8.98 -1.22 11.76
CA GLU A 72 10.33 -0.80 11.38
C GLU A 72 10.47 -0.52 9.88
N HIS A 73 9.61 -1.12 9.07
CA HIS A 73 9.69 -1.01 7.60
C HIS A 73 8.33 -0.70 7.01
N ILE A 74 8.31 0.17 6.01
CA ILE A 74 7.13 0.50 5.21
C ILE A 74 7.49 0.44 3.73
N ASP A 75 6.57 -0.09 2.92
CA ASP A 75 6.73 -0.14 1.47
C ASP A 75 6.11 1.09 0.84
N THR A 76 6.90 1.78 0.01
CA THR A 76 6.49 2.98 -0.71
C THR A 76 6.86 2.87 -2.18
N ALA A 77 6.32 3.76 -3.02
CA ALA A 77 6.68 3.88 -4.42
C ALA A 77 7.16 5.29 -4.73
N ILE A 78 8.11 5.44 -5.67
CA ILE A 78 8.48 6.77 -6.15
C ILE A 78 7.23 7.51 -6.66
N SER A 79 7.08 8.81 -6.40
CA SER A 79 5.81 9.53 -6.58
C SER A 79 5.24 9.45 -8.00
N SER A 80 6.09 9.30 -9.02
CA SER A 80 5.64 9.09 -10.40
C SER A 80 4.84 7.80 -10.62
N PHE A 81 4.90 6.82 -9.70
CA PHE A 81 4.16 5.56 -9.73
C PHE A 81 3.36 5.29 -8.44
N ALA A 82 3.26 6.29 -7.57
CA ALA A 82 2.57 6.16 -6.29
C ALA A 82 1.06 6.37 -6.40
N TRP A 83 0.37 6.10 -5.28
CA TRP A 83 -1.06 6.27 -5.02
C TRP A 83 -1.99 5.39 -5.88
N GLY A 84 -3.28 5.56 -5.70
CA GLY A 84 -4.29 4.73 -6.33
C GLY A 84 -4.07 3.24 -6.02
N THR A 85 -3.96 2.42 -7.04
CA THR A 85 -3.70 0.98 -6.90
C THR A 85 -2.25 0.62 -6.55
N SER A 86 -1.37 1.62 -6.41
CA SER A 86 0.01 1.46 -5.95
C SER A 86 0.14 1.77 -4.46
N HIS A 87 1.28 2.26 -4.02
CA HIS A 87 1.64 2.54 -2.63
C HIS A 87 1.73 4.03 -2.36
N PRO A 88 1.85 4.45 -1.08
CA PRO A 88 2.21 5.83 -0.73
C PRO A 88 3.50 6.29 -1.41
N ALA A 89 3.59 7.60 -1.67
CA ALA A 89 4.77 8.18 -2.28
C ALA A 89 5.96 8.22 -1.32
N THR A 90 7.11 7.73 -1.76
CA THR A 90 8.36 7.72 -0.99
C THR A 90 8.74 9.13 -0.55
N GLU A 91 8.74 10.10 -1.45
CA GLU A 91 9.14 11.49 -1.17
C GLU A 91 8.22 12.13 -0.13
N SER A 92 6.90 11.85 -0.20
CA SER A 92 5.93 12.37 0.77
C SER A 92 6.17 11.79 2.15
N MET A 93 6.46 10.49 2.24
CA MET A 93 6.71 9.82 3.51
C MET A 93 8.05 10.29 4.12
N VAL A 94 9.10 10.41 3.32
CA VAL A 94 10.40 10.95 3.75
C VAL A 94 10.23 12.39 4.29
N ALA A 95 9.49 13.25 3.57
CA ALA A 95 9.21 14.61 4.01
C ALA A 95 8.39 14.65 5.32
N ALA A 96 7.38 13.77 5.46
CA ALA A 96 6.55 13.69 6.66
C ALA A 96 7.34 13.25 7.90
N LEU A 97 8.37 12.41 7.74
CA LEU A 97 9.20 11.90 8.83
C LEU A 97 10.41 12.79 9.15
N LYS A 98 10.75 13.74 8.28
CA LYS A 98 11.92 14.60 8.42
C LYS A 98 11.90 15.38 9.74
N GLY A 99 13.01 15.33 10.46
CA GLY A 99 13.18 16.00 11.75
C GLY A 99 12.44 15.33 12.92
N THR A 100 11.81 14.17 12.69
CA THR A 100 11.24 13.33 13.75
C THR A 100 12.25 12.27 14.21
N LYS A 101 11.91 11.53 15.25
CA LYS A 101 12.73 10.36 15.67
C LYS A 101 12.76 9.21 14.64
N TRP A 102 11.94 9.29 13.63
CA TRP A 102 11.84 8.32 12.53
C TRP A 102 12.40 8.88 11.20
N ASP A 103 13.17 9.95 11.29
CA ASP A 103 13.83 10.52 10.11
C ASP A 103 14.67 9.47 9.40
N THR A 104 14.40 9.26 8.12
CA THR A 104 15.06 8.21 7.33
C THR A 104 16.48 8.59 6.89
N GLY A 105 16.83 9.88 6.93
CA GLY A 105 18.09 10.39 6.41
C GLY A 105 18.21 10.35 4.88
N LEU A 106 17.14 9.99 4.16
CA LEU A 106 17.14 9.98 2.69
C LEU A 106 17.16 11.40 2.12
N ASP A 107 17.89 11.56 1.04
CA ASP A 107 18.01 12.84 0.31
C ASP A 107 16.76 13.08 -0.52
N LEU A 108 15.93 14.06 -0.10
CA LEU A 108 14.68 14.39 -0.74
C LEU A 108 14.90 15.05 -2.13
N GLU A 109 16.00 15.77 -2.33
CA GLU A 109 16.31 16.38 -3.63
C GLU A 109 16.62 15.28 -4.64
N LEU A 110 17.46 14.31 -4.27
CA LEU A 110 17.77 13.15 -5.11
C LEU A 110 16.53 12.30 -5.39
N LEU A 111 15.66 12.09 -4.41
CA LEU A 111 14.40 11.37 -4.63
C LEU A 111 13.49 12.11 -5.64
N THR A 112 13.47 13.44 -5.60
CA THR A 112 12.73 14.25 -6.56
C THR A 112 13.30 14.14 -7.99
N GLU A 113 14.62 14.14 -8.14
CA GLU A 113 15.27 13.90 -9.43
C GLU A 113 14.93 12.51 -10.01
N ILE A 114 14.94 11.48 -9.16
CA ILE A 114 14.52 10.13 -9.54
C ILE A 114 13.05 10.12 -9.99
N ALA A 115 12.16 10.80 -9.24
CA ALA A 115 10.75 10.91 -9.59
C ALA A 115 10.54 11.61 -10.93
N ASP A 116 11.29 12.66 -11.23
CA ASP A 116 11.22 13.39 -12.50
C ASP A 116 11.66 12.51 -13.67
N TYR A 117 12.74 11.76 -13.51
CA TYR A 117 13.16 10.79 -14.51
C TYR A 117 12.06 9.76 -14.81
N PHE A 118 11.50 9.15 -13.76
CA PHE A 118 10.45 8.14 -13.94
C PHE A 118 9.12 8.71 -14.41
N ARG A 119 8.84 9.99 -14.20
CA ARG A 119 7.67 10.68 -14.77
C ARG A 119 7.74 10.70 -16.30
N GLU A 120 8.94 10.92 -16.86
CA GLU A 120 9.13 10.82 -18.30
C GLU A 120 9.07 9.38 -18.82
N VAL A 121 9.62 8.42 -18.07
CA VAL A 121 9.53 6.99 -18.41
C VAL A 121 8.07 6.53 -18.44
N ARG A 122 7.26 6.93 -17.45
CA ARG A 122 5.83 6.56 -17.32
C ARG A 122 5.02 6.93 -18.57
N LYS A 123 5.34 8.04 -19.24
CA LYS A 123 4.63 8.45 -20.47
C LYS A 123 4.67 7.38 -21.57
N LYS A 124 5.72 6.55 -21.61
CA LYS A 124 5.87 5.46 -22.60
C LYS A 124 4.89 4.32 -22.36
N TYR A 125 4.35 4.20 -21.14
CA TYR A 125 3.48 3.13 -20.69
C TYR A 125 2.02 3.58 -20.51
N HIS A 126 1.70 4.82 -20.89
CA HIS A 126 0.37 5.40 -20.72
C HIS A 126 -0.76 4.53 -21.31
N GLN A 127 -0.50 3.82 -22.41
CA GLN A 127 -1.47 2.91 -23.04
C GLN A 127 -1.90 1.74 -22.14
N PHE A 128 -1.12 1.42 -21.09
CA PHE A 128 -1.40 0.36 -20.13
C PHE A 128 -2.02 0.88 -18.83
N GLU A 129 -2.20 2.19 -18.69
CA GLU A 129 -2.86 2.77 -17.52
C GLU A 129 -4.35 2.48 -17.55
N SER A 130 -4.90 2.12 -16.39
CA SER A 130 -6.33 1.90 -16.20
C SER A 130 -7.01 3.17 -15.71
N GLU A 131 -8.28 3.36 -16.09
CA GLU A 131 -9.14 4.41 -15.54
C GLU A 131 -9.38 4.24 -14.03
N PHE A 132 -9.20 3.02 -13.51
CA PHE A 132 -9.27 2.66 -12.08
C PHE A 132 -7.96 2.89 -11.32
N ALA A 133 -7.01 3.64 -11.86
CA ALA A 133 -5.74 3.94 -11.21
C ALA A 133 -5.85 5.01 -10.10
N ARG A 134 -7.05 5.55 -9.86
CA ARG A 134 -7.31 6.56 -8.81
C ARG A 134 -7.77 5.89 -7.51
N GLU A 135 -7.69 6.66 -6.43
CA GLU A 135 -8.25 6.25 -5.14
C GLU A 135 -9.78 6.08 -5.26
N ASP A 136 -10.27 4.98 -4.70
CA ASP A 136 -11.70 4.67 -4.66
C ASP A 136 -12.05 4.08 -3.28
N ILE A 137 -12.77 4.86 -2.48
CA ILE A 137 -13.21 4.45 -1.15
C ILE A 137 -14.22 3.28 -1.20
N SER A 138 -14.84 3.02 -2.34
CA SER A 138 -15.79 1.91 -2.49
C SER A 138 -15.15 0.55 -2.23
N VAL A 139 -13.81 0.44 -2.34
CA VAL A 139 -13.07 -0.77 -1.96
C VAL A 139 -13.32 -1.18 -0.50
N GLN A 140 -13.65 -0.24 0.38
CA GLN A 140 -14.03 -0.54 1.77
C GLN A 140 -15.37 -1.30 1.86
N ILE A 141 -16.19 -1.22 0.83
CA ILE A 141 -17.51 -1.85 0.74
C ILE A 141 -17.41 -3.16 -0.03
N ASN A 142 -16.89 -3.13 -1.25
CA ASN A 142 -16.82 -4.30 -2.14
C ASN A 142 -15.64 -5.22 -1.86
N GLN A 143 -14.60 -4.73 -1.17
CA GLN A 143 -13.38 -5.45 -0.77
C GLN A 143 -12.59 -6.07 -1.95
N VAL A 144 -12.77 -5.54 -3.15
CA VAL A 144 -12.04 -5.98 -4.34
C VAL A 144 -10.72 -5.22 -4.45
N PRO A 145 -9.57 -5.91 -4.51
CA PRO A 145 -8.27 -5.26 -4.67
C PRO A 145 -8.19 -4.44 -5.96
N GLY A 146 -7.69 -3.19 -5.87
CA GLY A 146 -7.60 -2.28 -7.01
C GLY A 146 -6.80 -2.84 -8.20
N GLY A 147 -5.78 -3.66 -7.94
CA GLY A 147 -5.06 -4.38 -8.99
C GLY A 147 -5.91 -5.40 -9.73
N MET A 148 -6.86 -6.05 -9.05
CA MET A 148 -7.84 -6.94 -9.69
C MET A 148 -8.82 -6.14 -10.54
N MET A 149 -9.31 -5.00 -10.05
CA MET A 149 -10.19 -4.10 -10.80
C MET A 149 -9.51 -3.62 -12.10
N SER A 150 -8.25 -3.21 -12.01
CA SER A 150 -7.48 -2.75 -13.17
C SER A 150 -7.28 -3.89 -14.20
N ASN A 151 -6.97 -5.10 -13.74
CA ASN A 151 -6.82 -6.25 -14.63
C ASN A 151 -8.13 -6.64 -15.30
N LEU A 152 -9.23 -6.66 -14.54
CA LEU A 152 -10.56 -6.94 -15.08
C LEU A 152 -10.98 -5.90 -16.12
N ALA A 153 -10.78 -4.62 -15.84
CA ALA A 153 -11.06 -3.54 -16.77
C ALA A 153 -10.29 -3.71 -18.09
N ASN A 154 -9.00 -4.05 -18.02
CA ASN A 154 -8.19 -4.30 -19.20
C ASN A 154 -8.69 -5.52 -19.99
N GLN A 155 -9.03 -6.62 -19.32
CA GLN A 155 -9.60 -7.81 -19.97
C GLN A 155 -10.95 -7.53 -20.64
N LEU A 156 -11.85 -6.81 -19.95
CA LEU A 156 -13.14 -6.41 -20.51
C LEU A 156 -12.97 -5.46 -21.71
N LYS A 157 -12.00 -4.54 -21.65
CA LYS A 157 -11.66 -3.65 -22.75
C LYS A 157 -11.18 -4.43 -23.98
N GLU A 158 -10.31 -5.42 -23.81
CA GLU A 158 -9.85 -6.30 -24.90
C GLU A 158 -11.00 -7.09 -25.53
N GLN A 159 -12.02 -7.42 -24.75
CA GLN A 159 -13.22 -8.14 -25.20
C GLN A 159 -14.34 -7.23 -25.71
N GLY A 160 -14.16 -5.89 -25.69
CA GLY A 160 -15.18 -4.92 -26.08
C GLY A 160 -16.39 -4.87 -25.15
N ALA A 161 -16.24 -5.29 -23.88
CA ALA A 161 -17.30 -5.43 -22.89
C ALA A 161 -17.06 -4.55 -21.63
N LEU A 162 -16.34 -3.45 -21.76
CA LEU A 162 -15.99 -2.57 -20.63
C LEU A 162 -17.23 -1.95 -19.95
N ASP A 163 -18.31 -1.75 -20.70
CA ASP A 163 -19.60 -1.27 -20.20
C ASP A 163 -20.27 -2.21 -19.19
N ARG A 164 -19.84 -3.46 -19.13
CA ARG A 164 -20.36 -4.48 -18.20
C ARG A 164 -19.58 -4.60 -16.90
N ILE A 165 -18.60 -3.71 -16.66
CA ILE A 165 -17.74 -3.81 -15.49
C ILE A 165 -18.52 -3.71 -14.17
N GLN A 166 -19.57 -2.92 -14.11
CA GLN A 166 -20.43 -2.77 -12.93
C GLN A 166 -21.21 -4.06 -12.62
N ASP A 167 -21.71 -4.75 -13.67
CA ASP A 167 -22.43 -6.01 -13.51
C ASP A 167 -21.55 -7.07 -12.84
N VAL A 168 -20.25 -7.09 -13.18
CA VAL A 168 -19.27 -8.04 -12.62
C VAL A 168 -18.90 -7.72 -11.17
N PHE A 169 -19.01 -6.47 -10.74
CA PHE A 169 -18.75 -6.10 -9.34
C PHE A 169 -19.94 -6.37 -8.42
N GLU A 170 -21.14 -6.54 -8.97
CA GLU A 170 -22.36 -6.87 -8.21
C GLU A 170 -22.58 -8.38 -8.03
N GLU A 171 -21.88 -9.24 -8.79
CA GLU A 171 -21.88 -10.70 -8.65
C GLU A 171 -20.84 -11.19 -7.62
#